data_f2cc8532e0ce2905d91b0d20ec70ac53
#
_entry.id   f2cc8532e0ce2905d91b0d20ec70ac53
#
_cell.length_a   1.000
_cell.length_b   1.000
_cell.length_c   1.000
_cell.angle_alpha   90.00
_cell.angle_beta   90.00
_cell.angle_gamma   90.00
#
_symmetry.space_group_name_H-M   'P 1'
#
loop_
_entity.id
_entity.type
_entity.pdbx_description
1 polymer ?
#
loop_
_entity_poly.entity_id
_entity_poly.type
_entity_poly.pdbx_seq_one_letter_code
_entity_poly.pdbx_strand_id
1 'polypeptide(L)'
;MGLKKDMITISSEEEVLSFFEQYSESNPFIGGVNFEGWPNLTFKLTGEKFQGSITPSVMKGFMEMQSQINKAYASFKYGDPEKRLSNEDKAAIEIVVVVDEGSSILNIDLNGFLDTISKVAIEKMTPQDIVITTIGVALVWGGTTVFKKYLETRRETRSEEIKKESEKQHLETLEFMSEQETARLEIIQNIINQKPVIKQQQEYAEESKAELVKSLAKADTVDFAGIEIKQDVMKDLAVNARRKAIDTRIDGVYMVEKVDATDPDVFKVTVRSTHTNEVISCIVQDVFLDEAENKEIIQQGEWDRIPLKLSINAKKIGESITSAVIIKVEKIPEKKSEE
;
A
#
# COMPACT_ATOMS: atom_id res chain seq x y z
N MET A 1 37.70 -8.09 -11.40
CA MET A 1 37.48 -6.65 -11.46
C MET A 1 36.08 -6.41 -10.90
N GLY A 2 35.96 -6.06 -9.60
CA GLY A 2 34.67 -5.90 -8.94
C GLY A 2 34.01 -4.63 -9.46
N LEU A 3 32.83 -4.75 -10.05
CA LEU A 3 31.95 -3.62 -10.32
C LEU A 3 31.67 -2.95 -8.98
N LYS A 4 32.18 -1.74 -8.77
CA LYS A 4 31.68 -0.87 -7.70
C LYS A 4 30.18 -0.71 -7.97
N LYS A 5 29.37 -1.22 -7.08
CA LYS A 5 27.94 -0.90 -7.07
C LYS A 5 27.88 0.59 -6.72
N ASP A 6 27.66 1.42 -7.71
CA ASP A 6 27.42 2.83 -7.47
C ASP A 6 26.11 2.94 -6.67
N MET A 7 26.15 3.62 -5.54
CA MET A 7 24.96 3.94 -4.73
C MET A 7 24.56 5.36 -5.11
N ILE A 8 23.30 5.54 -5.47
CA ILE A 8 22.72 6.89 -5.55
C ILE A 8 22.14 7.28 -4.20
N THR A 9 22.42 8.51 -3.80
CA THR A 9 21.77 9.12 -2.64
C THR A 9 20.66 10.02 -3.14
N ILE A 10 19.49 9.89 -2.55
CA ILE A 10 18.29 10.68 -2.85
C ILE A 10 17.87 11.38 -1.57
N SER A 11 17.83 12.71 -1.62
CA SER A 11 17.49 13.59 -0.50
C SER A 11 16.21 14.40 -0.72
N SER A 12 15.63 14.34 -1.94
CA SER A 12 14.38 15.04 -2.26
C SER A 12 13.59 14.36 -3.37
N GLU A 13 12.33 14.75 -3.51
CA GLU A 13 11.45 14.29 -4.60
C GLU A 13 11.93 14.83 -5.96
N GLU A 14 12.54 16.01 -5.98
CA GLU A 14 13.14 16.61 -7.18
C GLU A 14 14.31 15.78 -7.72
N GLU A 15 15.16 15.25 -6.84
CA GLU A 15 16.26 14.37 -7.21
C GLU A 15 15.76 13.05 -7.81
N VAL A 16 14.64 12.52 -7.29
CA VAL A 16 13.97 11.36 -7.91
C VAL A 16 13.57 11.66 -9.34
N LEU A 17 12.92 12.79 -9.60
CA LEU A 17 12.47 13.16 -10.94
C LEU A 17 13.67 13.35 -11.89
N SER A 18 14.70 14.08 -11.44
CA SER A 18 15.92 14.27 -12.19
C SER A 18 16.63 12.95 -12.51
N PHE A 19 16.60 11.99 -11.58
CA PHE A 19 17.13 10.65 -11.81
C PHE A 19 16.37 9.93 -12.94
N PHE A 20 15.04 9.94 -12.93
CA PHE A 20 14.27 9.28 -13.98
C PHE A 20 14.35 9.96 -15.35
N GLU A 21 14.59 11.27 -15.40
CA GLU A 21 14.87 11.98 -16.64
C GLU A 21 16.21 11.56 -17.28
N GLN A 22 17.20 11.21 -16.46
CA GLN A 22 18.55 10.82 -16.92
C GLN A 22 18.64 9.34 -17.29
N TYR A 23 17.88 8.48 -16.61
CA TYR A 23 17.96 7.04 -16.79
C TYR A 23 16.74 6.51 -17.55
N SER A 24 16.99 6.06 -18.78
CA SER A 24 16.01 5.42 -19.65
C SER A 24 16.23 3.91 -19.68
N GLU A 25 15.29 3.16 -20.28
CA GLU A 25 15.43 1.72 -20.50
C GLU A 25 16.71 1.34 -21.28
N SER A 26 17.21 2.25 -22.13
CA SER A 26 18.42 2.05 -22.91
C SER A 26 19.72 2.28 -22.12
N ASN A 27 19.65 2.94 -20.96
CA ASN A 27 20.79 3.15 -20.07
C ASN A 27 20.37 2.91 -18.60
N PRO A 28 20.12 1.64 -18.22
CA PRO A 28 19.62 1.31 -16.90
C PRO A 28 20.70 1.54 -15.84
N PHE A 29 20.30 2.13 -14.72
CA PHE A 29 21.16 2.21 -13.54
C PHE A 29 21.21 0.85 -12.84
N ILE A 30 22.43 0.38 -12.56
CA ILE A 30 22.71 -0.88 -11.86
C ILE A 30 23.38 -0.55 -10.53
N GLY A 31 22.60 -0.16 -9.53
CA GLY A 31 23.14 0.24 -8.23
C GLY A 31 22.15 0.03 -7.10
N GLY A 32 22.49 0.55 -5.93
CA GLY A 32 21.61 0.66 -4.78
C GLY A 32 21.09 2.08 -4.62
N VAL A 33 20.01 2.25 -3.85
CA VAL A 33 19.47 3.55 -3.46
C VAL A 33 19.70 3.73 -1.97
N ASN A 34 20.20 4.91 -1.60
CA ASN A 34 20.31 5.38 -0.24
C ASN A 34 19.42 6.62 -0.09
N PHE A 35 18.66 6.72 0.99
CA PHE A 35 17.81 7.88 1.28
C PHE A 35 18.42 8.70 2.41
N GLU A 36 18.50 10.02 2.24
CA GLU A 36 19.00 10.96 3.25
C GLU A 36 18.00 12.09 3.45
N GLY A 37 17.29 12.10 4.60
CA GLY A 37 16.34 13.15 4.93
C GLY A 37 15.04 13.12 4.12
N TRP A 38 14.88 12.21 3.19
CA TRP A 38 13.69 11.96 2.39
C TRP A 38 13.50 10.44 2.22
N PRO A 39 12.27 9.92 2.14
CA PRO A 39 11.01 10.65 2.29
C PRO A 39 10.62 10.86 3.74
N ASN A 40 10.10 12.05 4.01
CA ASN A 40 9.51 12.44 5.29
C ASN A 40 8.16 13.09 5.07
N LEU A 41 7.18 12.74 5.89
CA LEU A 41 5.90 13.44 5.92
C LEU A 41 5.88 14.40 7.11
N THR A 42 5.77 15.69 6.82
CA THR A 42 5.75 16.74 7.84
C THR A 42 4.39 17.42 7.89
N PHE A 43 3.80 17.43 9.07
CA PHE A 43 2.54 18.12 9.35
C PHE A 43 2.73 19.10 10.49
N LYS A 44 2.30 20.35 10.31
CA LYS A 44 2.22 21.33 11.39
C LYS A 44 0.78 21.48 11.82
N LEU A 45 0.50 21.18 13.08
CA LEU A 45 -0.83 21.27 13.66
C LEU A 45 -0.94 22.52 14.54
N THR A 46 -2.10 23.18 14.49
CA THR A 46 -2.44 24.26 15.41
C THR A 46 -3.72 23.92 16.15
N GLY A 47 -3.90 24.57 17.29
CA GLY A 47 -5.06 24.43 18.15
C GLY A 47 -4.67 24.33 19.63
N GLU A 48 -5.63 24.54 20.51
CA GLU A 48 -5.41 24.58 21.95
C GLU A 48 -4.72 23.31 22.50
N LYS A 49 -5.00 22.15 21.87
CA LYS A 49 -4.45 20.83 22.25
C LYS A 49 -3.15 20.45 21.53
N PHE A 50 -2.62 21.33 20.69
CA PHE A 50 -1.46 21.08 19.84
C PHE A 50 -0.31 22.06 20.12
N GLN A 51 0.01 22.25 21.40
CA GLN A 51 1.12 23.08 21.86
C GLN A 51 2.26 22.17 22.36
N GLY A 52 2.99 21.56 21.43
CA GLY A 52 4.05 20.58 21.76
C GLY A 52 3.52 19.24 22.26
N SER A 53 2.28 18.87 21.89
CA SER A 53 1.62 17.66 22.36
C SER A 53 0.92 16.91 21.22
N ILE A 54 0.75 15.60 21.41
CA ILE A 54 0.01 14.69 20.50
C ILE A 54 -1.23 14.20 21.22
N THR A 55 -2.39 14.30 20.55
CA THR A 55 -3.65 13.76 21.09
C THR A 55 -3.77 12.26 20.80
N PRO A 56 -4.56 11.49 21.60
CA PRO A 56 -4.84 10.09 21.31
C PRO A 56 -5.42 9.83 19.91
N SER A 57 -6.14 10.81 19.34
CA SER A 57 -6.67 10.70 17.98
C SER A 57 -5.55 10.70 16.93
N VAL A 58 -4.55 11.57 17.09
CA VAL A 58 -3.37 11.63 16.21
C VAL A 58 -2.53 10.36 16.37
N MET A 59 -2.30 9.92 17.62
CA MET A 59 -1.61 8.65 17.89
C MET A 59 -2.28 7.47 17.17
N LYS A 60 -3.62 7.42 17.18
CA LYS A 60 -4.35 6.38 16.45
C LYS A 60 -4.05 6.41 14.95
N GLY A 61 -3.93 7.59 14.34
CA GLY A 61 -3.56 7.71 12.93
C GLY A 61 -2.17 7.10 12.65
N PHE A 62 -1.19 7.33 13.54
CA PHE A 62 0.14 6.73 13.40
C PHE A 62 0.13 5.22 13.62
N MET A 63 -0.67 4.72 14.57
CA MET A 63 -0.82 3.28 14.77
C MET A 63 -1.44 2.59 13.56
N GLU A 64 -2.44 3.22 12.93
CA GLU A 64 -3.03 2.70 11.69
C GLU A 64 -2.04 2.77 10.52
N MET A 65 -1.25 3.84 10.42
CA MET A 65 -0.16 3.93 9.46
C MET A 65 0.83 2.78 9.64
N GLN A 66 1.29 2.54 10.87
CA GLN A 66 2.17 1.40 11.17
C GLN A 66 1.53 0.07 10.83
N SER A 67 0.23 -0.08 11.06
CA SER A 67 -0.52 -1.29 10.67
C SER A 67 -0.49 -1.52 9.17
N GLN A 68 -0.69 -0.46 8.36
CA GLN A 68 -0.61 -0.56 6.91
C GLN A 68 0.81 -0.83 6.41
N ILE A 69 1.84 -0.24 7.03
CA ILE A 69 3.25 -0.54 6.76
C ILE A 69 3.56 -2.02 7.05
N ASN A 70 3.05 -2.57 8.15
CA ASN A 70 3.23 -3.98 8.47
C ASN A 70 2.62 -4.90 7.40
N LYS A 71 1.41 -4.60 6.92
CA LYS A 71 0.74 -5.34 5.83
C LYS A 71 1.49 -5.20 4.52
N ALA A 72 1.90 -3.99 4.18
CA ALA A 72 2.69 -3.68 2.99
C ALA A 72 4.00 -4.47 2.95
N TYR A 73 4.72 -4.49 4.06
CA TYR A 73 5.95 -5.27 4.20
C TYR A 73 5.70 -6.78 4.16
N ALA A 74 4.69 -7.27 4.88
CA ALA A 74 4.33 -8.68 4.87
C ALA A 74 3.97 -9.16 3.46
N SER A 75 3.18 -8.39 2.73
CA SER A 75 2.85 -8.64 1.33
C SER A 75 4.10 -8.65 0.44
N PHE A 76 4.99 -7.66 0.60
CA PHE A 76 6.22 -7.54 -0.17
C PHE A 76 7.20 -8.69 0.10
N LYS A 77 7.44 -9.00 1.38
CA LYS A 77 8.41 -10.02 1.80
C LYS A 77 7.89 -11.45 1.64
N TYR A 78 6.63 -11.68 1.98
CA TYR A 78 6.06 -13.03 2.08
C TYR A 78 4.98 -13.34 1.05
N GLY A 79 4.50 -12.33 0.29
CA GLY A 79 3.36 -12.47 -0.62
C GLY A 79 2.00 -12.61 0.11
N ASP A 80 1.97 -12.41 1.42
CA ASP A 80 0.78 -12.55 2.27
C ASP A 80 0.69 -11.37 3.24
N PRO A 81 -0.25 -10.43 3.06
CA PRO A 81 -0.39 -9.24 3.91
C PRO A 81 -0.82 -9.56 5.35
N GLU A 82 -1.43 -10.72 5.57
CA GLU A 82 -1.87 -11.17 6.90
C GLU A 82 -0.82 -12.03 7.62
N LYS A 83 0.36 -12.21 6.99
CA LYS A 83 1.47 -12.93 7.61
C LYS A 83 1.93 -12.24 8.87
N ARG A 84 1.96 -12.99 9.98
CA ARG A 84 2.49 -12.49 11.25
C ARG A 84 4.00 -12.22 11.11
N LEU A 85 4.37 -10.96 11.31
CA LEU A 85 5.77 -10.53 11.28
C LEU A 85 6.51 -10.94 12.55
N SER A 86 7.80 -11.26 12.41
CA SER A 86 8.71 -11.46 13.54
C SER A 86 8.92 -10.15 14.31
N ASN A 87 9.44 -10.22 15.54
CA ASN A 87 9.76 -9.02 16.30
C ASN A 87 10.91 -8.22 15.63
N GLU A 88 11.84 -8.91 14.96
CA GLU A 88 12.92 -8.28 14.19
C GLU A 88 12.37 -7.50 12.99
N ASP A 89 11.45 -8.11 12.23
CA ASP A 89 10.79 -7.43 11.11
C ASP A 89 10.04 -6.18 11.58
N LYS A 90 9.27 -6.30 12.68
CA LYS A 90 8.52 -5.16 13.22
C LYS A 90 9.42 -4.02 13.66
N ALA A 91 10.51 -4.33 14.36
CA ALA A 91 11.48 -3.32 14.79
C ALA A 91 12.19 -2.64 13.61
N ALA A 92 12.45 -3.38 12.53
CA ALA A 92 13.12 -2.86 11.35
C ALA A 92 12.26 -1.88 10.52
N ILE A 93 10.93 -2.00 10.60
CA ILE A 93 9.98 -1.17 9.84
C ILE A 93 9.13 -0.24 10.73
N GLU A 94 9.52 -0.08 11.98
CA GLU A 94 8.85 0.82 12.91
C GLU A 94 9.07 2.27 12.48
N ILE A 95 7.96 3.03 12.36
CA ILE A 95 8.05 4.47 12.06
C ILE A 95 8.44 5.25 13.30
N VAL A 96 9.26 6.27 13.09
CA VAL A 96 9.60 7.23 14.15
C VAL A 96 8.87 8.53 13.86
N VAL A 97 8.13 9.02 14.87
CA VAL A 97 7.44 10.31 14.78
C VAL A 97 8.10 11.27 15.75
N VAL A 98 8.76 12.28 15.20
CA VAL A 98 9.41 13.34 15.98
C VAL A 98 8.45 14.50 16.12
N VAL A 99 8.32 15.02 17.35
CA VAL A 99 7.54 16.23 17.64
C VAL A 99 8.54 17.30 18.06
N ASP A 100 8.57 18.41 17.32
CA ASP A 100 9.48 19.50 17.62
C ASP A 100 9.10 20.24 18.90
N GLU A 101 10.09 20.63 19.68
CA GLU A 101 9.90 21.38 20.95
C GLU A 101 9.16 22.69 20.69
N GLY A 102 8.12 22.96 21.49
CA GLY A 102 7.34 24.19 21.43
C GLY A 102 6.44 24.37 20.22
N SER A 103 6.38 23.37 19.35
CA SER A 103 5.47 23.34 18.20
C SER A 103 4.78 21.97 18.08
N SER A 104 3.72 21.90 17.30
CA SER A 104 3.12 20.60 16.93
C SER A 104 3.48 20.25 15.49
N ILE A 105 4.75 20.36 15.16
CA ILE A 105 5.30 19.84 13.92
C ILE A 105 5.58 18.35 14.13
N LEU A 106 4.95 17.54 13.34
CA LEU A 106 5.04 16.08 13.33
C LEU A 106 5.86 15.66 12.12
N ASN A 107 7.03 15.11 12.34
CA ASN A 107 7.89 14.56 11.29
C ASN A 107 7.82 13.04 11.35
N ILE A 108 7.29 12.41 10.30
CA ILE A 108 7.18 10.96 10.18
C ILE A 108 8.34 10.47 9.32
N ASP A 109 9.29 9.79 9.96
CA ASP A 109 10.44 9.19 9.28
C ASP A 109 10.09 7.79 8.75
N LEU A 110 10.28 7.58 7.45
CA LEU A 110 10.02 6.34 6.73
C LEU A 110 11.31 5.61 6.31
N ASN A 111 12.49 6.13 6.64
CA ASN A 111 13.75 5.59 6.15
C ASN A 111 13.97 4.13 6.57
N GLY A 112 13.70 3.77 7.84
CA GLY A 112 13.84 2.40 8.32
C GLY A 112 13.00 1.39 7.53
N PHE A 113 11.76 1.76 7.23
CA PHE A 113 10.89 0.94 6.38
C PHE A 113 11.43 0.78 4.96
N LEU A 114 11.87 1.88 4.32
CA LEU A 114 12.37 1.85 2.94
C LEU A 114 13.70 1.10 2.81
N ASP A 115 14.60 1.26 3.77
CA ASP A 115 15.85 0.49 3.82
C ASP A 115 15.56 -1.01 3.91
N THR A 116 14.55 -1.37 4.69
CA THR A 116 14.15 -2.77 4.84
C THR A 116 13.50 -3.32 3.57
N ILE A 117 12.65 -2.52 2.89
CA ILE A 117 12.11 -2.87 1.57
C ILE A 117 13.24 -3.03 0.53
N SER A 118 14.22 -2.12 0.51
CA SER A 118 15.37 -2.21 -0.39
C SER A 118 16.17 -3.50 -0.19
N LYS A 119 16.43 -3.90 1.06
CA LYS A 119 17.11 -5.16 1.38
C LYS A 119 16.34 -6.37 0.86
N VAL A 120 15.03 -6.43 1.06
CA VAL A 120 14.19 -7.52 0.53
C VAL A 120 14.14 -7.53 -0.99
N ALA A 121 14.12 -6.33 -1.63
CA ALA A 121 14.16 -6.22 -3.08
C ALA A 121 15.47 -6.78 -3.66
N ILE A 122 16.62 -6.52 -3.01
CA ILE A 122 17.94 -7.05 -3.41
C ILE A 122 17.95 -8.59 -3.44
N GLU A 123 17.22 -9.24 -2.54
CA GLU A 123 17.14 -10.70 -2.47
C GLU A 123 16.25 -11.33 -3.55
N LYS A 124 15.29 -10.57 -4.09
CA LYS A 124 14.20 -11.12 -4.91
C LYS A 124 14.14 -10.58 -6.34
N MET A 125 14.82 -9.50 -6.64
CA MET A 125 14.62 -8.75 -7.89
C MET A 125 15.92 -8.57 -8.66
N THR A 126 15.78 -8.26 -9.95
CA THR A 126 16.92 -7.84 -10.78
C THR A 126 17.43 -6.47 -10.32
N PRO A 127 18.72 -6.12 -10.54
CA PRO A 127 19.27 -4.84 -10.11
C PRO A 127 18.48 -3.61 -10.60
N GLN A 128 17.96 -3.66 -11.81
CA GLN A 128 17.11 -2.60 -12.37
C GLN A 128 15.76 -2.48 -11.65
N ASP A 129 15.14 -3.62 -11.36
CA ASP A 129 13.86 -3.68 -10.65
C ASP A 129 13.99 -3.19 -9.21
N ILE A 130 15.14 -3.41 -8.56
CA ILE A 130 15.40 -2.94 -7.19
C ILE A 130 15.25 -1.43 -7.12
N VAL A 131 15.94 -0.70 -8.00
CA VAL A 131 15.95 0.77 -8.00
C VAL A 131 14.55 1.32 -8.24
N ILE A 132 13.90 0.88 -9.32
CA ILE A 132 12.55 1.33 -9.68
C ILE A 132 11.57 1.03 -8.55
N THR A 133 11.62 -0.17 -7.98
CA THR A 133 10.72 -0.57 -6.90
C THR A 133 10.97 0.24 -5.63
N THR A 134 12.23 0.39 -5.22
CA THR A 134 12.57 1.12 -3.99
C THR A 134 12.15 2.58 -4.08
N ILE A 135 12.46 3.24 -5.20
CA ILE A 135 12.07 4.65 -5.43
C ILE A 135 10.54 4.76 -5.57
N GLY A 136 9.90 3.86 -6.31
CA GLY A 136 8.45 3.86 -6.45
C GLY A 136 7.71 3.69 -5.12
N VAL A 137 8.20 2.82 -4.25
CA VAL A 137 7.67 2.66 -2.88
C VAL A 137 7.91 3.93 -2.06
N ALA A 138 9.09 4.55 -2.14
CA ALA A 138 9.39 5.80 -1.45
C ALA A 138 8.44 6.94 -1.87
N LEU A 139 8.19 7.11 -3.17
CA LEU A 139 7.23 8.07 -3.70
C LEU A 139 5.81 7.82 -3.19
N VAL A 140 5.37 6.58 -3.22
CA VAL A 140 4.01 6.19 -2.81
C VAL A 140 3.77 6.45 -1.33
N TRP A 141 4.74 6.16 -0.46
CA TRP A 141 4.59 6.31 0.98
C TRP A 141 4.90 7.70 1.49
N GLY A 142 5.93 8.35 0.97
CA GLY A 142 6.42 9.63 1.48
C GLY A 142 6.55 10.74 0.45
N GLY A 143 6.10 10.54 -0.80
CA GLY A 143 6.09 11.58 -1.83
C GLY A 143 5.05 12.67 -1.51
N THR A 144 5.50 13.90 -1.41
CA THR A 144 4.64 15.07 -1.15
C THR A 144 3.64 15.27 -2.27
N THR A 145 4.06 15.17 -3.53
CA THR A 145 3.18 15.28 -4.70
C THR A 145 2.10 14.18 -4.71
N VAL A 146 2.46 12.95 -4.32
CA VAL A 146 1.49 11.84 -4.23
C VAL A 146 0.48 12.07 -3.10
N PHE A 147 0.90 12.66 -1.99
CA PHE A 147 -0.02 12.98 -0.89
C PHE A 147 -0.94 14.16 -1.27
N LYS A 148 -0.41 15.21 -1.90
CA LYS A 148 -1.20 16.34 -2.43
C LYS A 148 -2.24 15.85 -3.44
N LYS A 149 -1.86 14.95 -4.37
CA LYS A 149 -2.82 14.34 -5.31
C LYS A 149 -3.91 13.54 -4.61
N TYR A 150 -3.56 12.83 -3.56
CA TYR A 150 -4.56 12.15 -2.73
C TYR A 150 -5.57 13.14 -2.14
N LEU A 151 -5.11 14.27 -1.56
CA LEU A 151 -5.99 15.32 -1.02
C LEU A 151 -6.85 15.96 -2.11
N GLU A 152 -6.27 16.22 -3.28
CA GLU A 152 -6.99 16.77 -4.44
C GLU A 152 -8.13 15.84 -4.88
N THR A 153 -7.84 14.56 -5.05
CA THR A 153 -8.85 13.57 -5.43
C THR A 153 -9.96 13.46 -4.35
N ARG A 154 -9.58 13.57 -3.07
CA ARG A 154 -10.55 13.60 -1.98
C ARG A 154 -11.43 14.83 -2.03
N ARG A 155 -10.83 16.02 -2.31
CA ARG A 155 -11.56 17.28 -2.49
C ARG A 155 -12.58 17.19 -3.62
N GLU A 156 -12.15 16.71 -4.80
CA GLU A 156 -13.00 16.53 -5.97
C GLU A 156 -14.19 15.60 -5.64
N THR A 157 -13.92 14.41 -5.14
CA THR A 157 -14.96 13.44 -4.77
C THR A 157 -15.94 14.04 -3.75
N ARG A 158 -15.43 14.74 -2.74
CA ARG A 158 -16.27 15.32 -1.70
C ARG A 158 -17.09 16.49 -2.20
N SER A 159 -16.53 17.33 -3.08
CA SER A 159 -17.26 18.44 -3.72
C SER A 159 -18.45 17.95 -4.53
N GLU A 160 -18.32 16.81 -5.21
CA GLU A 160 -19.44 16.18 -5.94
C GLU A 160 -20.54 15.64 -5.02
N GLU A 161 -20.18 15.18 -3.81
CA GLU A 161 -21.15 14.65 -2.82
C GLU A 161 -21.93 15.74 -2.09
N ILE A 162 -21.39 16.96 -1.98
CA ILE A 162 -21.99 18.08 -1.25
C ILE A 162 -23.08 18.73 -2.09
N LYS A 163 -24.30 18.78 -1.55
CA LYS A 163 -25.46 19.39 -2.21
C LYS A 163 -25.59 20.91 -1.97
N LYS A 164 -24.96 21.42 -0.90
CA LYS A 164 -25.05 22.83 -0.55
C LYS A 164 -23.91 23.62 -1.20
N GLU A 165 -24.26 24.57 -2.03
CA GLU A 165 -23.33 25.37 -2.82
C GLU A 165 -22.31 26.14 -1.97
N SER A 166 -22.72 26.68 -0.80
CA SER A 166 -21.82 27.43 0.07
C SER A 166 -20.73 26.54 0.72
N GLU A 167 -21.05 25.28 1.03
CA GLU A 167 -20.09 24.31 1.57
C GLU A 167 -19.14 23.82 0.46
N LYS A 168 -19.69 23.67 -0.76
CA LYS A 168 -18.94 23.27 -1.94
C LYS A 168 -17.88 24.30 -2.33
N GLN A 169 -18.27 25.58 -2.41
CA GLN A 169 -17.36 26.67 -2.73
C GLN A 169 -16.17 26.78 -1.77
N HIS A 170 -16.37 26.44 -0.49
CA HIS A 170 -15.29 26.48 0.50
C HIS A 170 -14.21 25.42 0.23
N LEU A 171 -14.62 24.25 -0.24
CA LEU A 171 -13.71 23.18 -0.67
C LEU A 171 -13.01 23.51 -2.00
N GLU A 172 -13.72 24.10 -2.95
CA GLU A 172 -13.22 24.42 -4.29
C GLU A 172 -12.18 25.55 -4.32
N THR A 173 -12.11 26.38 -3.26
CA THR A 173 -11.09 27.43 -3.15
C THR A 173 -9.70 26.92 -2.81
N LEU A 174 -9.55 25.67 -2.41
CA LEU A 174 -8.27 25.07 -2.08
C LEU A 174 -7.68 24.34 -3.28
N GLU A 175 -6.50 24.76 -3.70
CA GLU A 175 -5.69 24.08 -4.69
C GLU A 175 -4.54 23.35 -3.97
N PHE A 176 -4.50 22.02 -4.06
CA PHE A 176 -3.45 21.22 -3.47
C PHE A 176 -2.25 21.04 -4.40
N MET A 177 -2.44 21.24 -5.70
CA MET A 177 -1.40 21.01 -6.69
C MET A 177 -1.26 22.21 -7.62
N SER A 178 -0.01 22.65 -7.82
CA SER A 178 0.37 23.59 -8.86
C SER A 178 0.42 22.92 -10.25
N GLU A 179 0.48 23.72 -11.32
CA GLU A 179 0.68 23.19 -12.67
C GLU A 179 1.99 22.39 -12.81
N GLN A 180 3.05 22.83 -12.13
CA GLN A 180 4.34 22.11 -12.12
C GLN A 180 4.25 20.76 -11.43
N GLU A 181 3.55 20.68 -10.28
CA GLU A 181 3.33 19.43 -9.57
C GLU A 181 2.45 18.48 -10.37
N THR A 182 1.48 19.01 -11.11
CA THR A 182 0.65 18.21 -12.02
C THR A 182 1.47 17.59 -13.15
N ALA A 183 2.40 18.35 -13.76
CA ALA A 183 3.32 17.79 -14.76
C ALA A 183 4.25 16.72 -14.17
N ARG A 184 4.77 16.94 -12.97
CA ARG A 184 5.59 15.95 -12.24
C ARG A 184 4.81 14.67 -11.91
N LEU A 185 3.53 14.81 -11.62
CA LEU A 185 2.67 13.68 -11.29
C LEU A 185 2.59 12.64 -12.41
N GLU A 186 2.63 13.06 -13.68
CA GLU A 186 2.64 12.12 -14.82
C GLU A 186 3.87 11.21 -14.79
N ILE A 187 5.04 11.77 -14.48
CA ILE A 187 6.28 11.00 -14.35
C ILE A 187 6.16 10.02 -13.18
N ILE A 188 5.68 10.50 -12.03
CA ILE A 188 5.48 9.68 -10.82
C ILE A 188 4.49 8.55 -11.09
N GLN A 189 3.37 8.82 -11.77
CA GLN A 189 2.39 7.80 -12.12
C GLN A 189 2.96 6.76 -13.09
N ASN A 190 3.79 7.17 -14.04
CA ASN A 190 4.47 6.24 -14.92
C ASN A 190 5.40 5.30 -14.13
N ILE A 191 6.13 5.81 -13.14
CA ILE A 191 6.97 4.99 -12.25
C ILE A 191 6.13 3.99 -11.47
N ILE A 192 5.05 4.45 -10.84
CA ILE A 192 4.14 3.62 -10.03
C ILE A 192 3.52 2.52 -10.90
N ASN A 193 3.17 2.83 -12.14
CA ASN A 193 2.53 1.90 -13.06
C ASN A 193 3.47 0.85 -13.67
N GLN A 194 4.79 1.05 -13.60
CA GLN A 194 5.75 0.11 -14.19
C GLN A 194 5.75 -1.26 -13.52
N LYS A 195 5.46 -1.32 -12.21
CA LYS A 195 5.53 -2.57 -11.45
C LYS A 195 4.25 -2.81 -10.64
N PRO A 196 3.64 -4.00 -10.74
CA PRO A 196 2.45 -4.34 -9.96
C PRO A 196 2.67 -4.22 -8.45
N VAL A 197 3.88 -4.51 -7.97
CA VAL A 197 4.23 -4.40 -6.56
C VAL A 197 4.15 -2.96 -6.05
N ILE A 198 4.49 -1.95 -6.86
CA ILE A 198 4.39 -0.54 -6.46
C ILE A 198 2.91 -0.13 -6.36
N LYS A 199 2.06 -0.59 -7.29
CA LYS A 199 0.62 -0.38 -7.22
C LYS A 199 0.01 -0.97 -5.94
N GLN A 200 0.42 -2.17 -5.57
CA GLN A 200 -0.03 -2.80 -4.33
C GLN A 200 0.41 -1.98 -3.10
N GLN A 201 1.63 -1.47 -3.10
CA GLN A 201 2.11 -0.57 -2.04
C GLN A 201 1.31 0.73 -1.97
N GLN A 202 0.90 1.28 -3.13
CA GLN A 202 0.05 2.48 -3.19
C GLN A 202 -1.27 2.29 -2.46
N GLU A 203 -1.88 1.11 -2.55
CA GLU A 203 -3.16 0.85 -1.89
C GLU A 203 -3.04 0.88 -0.37
N TYR A 204 -1.99 0.27 0.20
CA TYR A 204 -1.71 0.37 1.63
C TYR A 204 -1.41 1.80 2.06
N ALA A 205 -0.64 2.54 1.26
CA ALA A 205 -0.33 3.93 1.53
C ALA A 205 -1.57 4.84 1.48
N GLU A 206 -2.52 4.59 0.56
CA GLU A 206 -3.78 5.33 0.50
C GLU A 206 -4.69 5.06 1.70
N GLU A 207 -4.77 3.83 2.19
CA GLU A 207 -5.46 3.52 3.45
C GLU A 207 -4.80 4.22 4.64
N SER A 208 -3.47 4.25 4.68
CA SER A 208 -2.70 4.99 5.67
C SER A 208 -3.01 6.50 5.63
N LYS A 209 -2.99 7.11 4.43
CA LYS A 209 -3.33 8.53 4.22
C LYS A 209 -4.75 8.84 4.69
N ALA A 210 -5.70 7.94 4.41
CA ALA A 210 -7.08 8.09 4.86
C ALA A 210 -7.19 8.19 6.39
N GLU A 211 -6.49 7.33 7.12
CA GLU A 211 -6.51 7.36 8.57
C GLU A 211 -5.74 8.55 9.15
N LEU A 212 -4.64 8.96 8.51
CA LEU A 212 -3.94 10.20 8.88
C LEU A 212 -4.88 11.41 8.73
N VAL A 213 -5.52 11.60 7.59
CA VAL A 213 -6.47 12.70 7.35
C VAL A 213 -7.57 12.73 8.41
N LYS A 214 -8.15 11.57 8.75
CA LYS A 214 -9.15 11.48 9.82
C LYS A 214 -8.60 11.86 11.19
N SER A 215 -7.38 11.44 11.49
CA SER A 215 -6.75 11.70 12.77
C SER A 215 -6.40 13.18 12.96
N LEU A 216 -5.95 13.83 11.90
CA LEU A 216 -5.57 15.23 11.85
C LEU A 216 -6.76 16.20 11.83
N ALA A 217 -7.96 15.74 11.42
CA ALA A 217 -9.16 16.57 11.29
C ALA A 217 -9.69 17.18 12.62
N LYS A 218 -9.02 16.87 13.74
CA LYS A 218 -9.33 17.49 15.06
C LYS A 218 -8.49 18.72 15.39
N ALA A 219 -7.44 18.99 14.63
CA ALA A 219 -6.66 20.22 14.73
C ALA A 219 -7.46 21.40 14.17
N ASP A 220 -7.20 22.62 14.68
CA ASP A 220 -7.84 23.83 14.16
C ASP A 220 -7.35 24.14 12.74
N THR A 221 -6.03 23.98 12.52
CA THR A 221 -5.45 23.96 11.20
C THR A 221 -4.41 22.86 11.05
N VAL A 222 -4.21 22.39 9.85
CA VAL A 222 -3.15 21.45 9.44
C VAL A 222 -2.39 22.08 8.30
N ASP A 223 -1.10 22.37 8.48
CA ASP A 223 -0.22 22.73 7.37
C ASP A 223 0.47 21.47 6.86
N PHE A 224 0.35 21.22 5.59
CA PHE A 224 1.06 20.17 4.86
C PHE A 224 1.74 20.76 3.64
N ALA A 225 3.06 20.72 3.62
CA ALA A 225 3.88 21.21 2.51
C ALA A 225 3.55 22.67 2.09
N GLY A 226 3.31 23.55 3.08
CA GLY A 226 2.98 24.97 2.86
C GLY A 226 1.53 25.24 2.52
N ILE A 227 0.65 24.24 2.55
CA ILE A 227 -0.78 24.40 2.36
C ILE A 227 -1.48 24.33 3.71
N GLU A 228 -2.05 25.46 4.15
CA GLU A 228 -2.84 25.52 5.38
C GLU A 228 -4.27 25.06 5.12
N ILE A 229 -4.69 24.01 5.81
CA ILE A 229 -6.02 23.41 5.70
C ILE A 229 -6.76 23.62 7.01
N LYS A 230 -7.89 24.32 6.96
CA LYS A 230 -8.74 24.57 8.13
C LYS A 230 -9.49 23.30 8.57
N GLN A 231 -9.90 23.27 9.83
CA GLN A 231 -10.56 22.14 10.45
C GLN A 231 -11.83 21.66 9.71
N ASP A 232 -12.65 22.59 9.25
CA ASP A 232 -13.88 22.29 8.51
C ASP A 232 -13.57 21.53 7.21
N VAL A 233 -12.60 22.01 6.44
CA VAL A 233 -12.13 21.34 5.23
C VAL A 233 -11.50 19.99 5.54
N MET A 234 -10.65 19.90 6.59
CA MET A 234 -10.09 18.61 7.00
C MET A 234 -11.16 17.59 7.40
N LYS A 235 -12.25 18.04 8.07
CA LYS A 235 -13.39 17.18 8.39
C LYS A 235 -14.10 16.69 7.12
N ASP A 236 -14.28 17.54 6.14
CA ASP A 236 -14.88 17.14 4.86
C ASP A 236 -14.00 16.14 4.10
N LEU A 237 -12.70 16.39 4.02
CA LEU A 237 -11.75 15.46 3.42
C LEU A 237 -11.71 14.09 4.15
N ALA A 238 -11.98 14.08 5.45
CA ALA A 238 -12.00 12.88 6.28
C ALA A 238 -13.28 12.02 6.10
N VAL A 239 -14.37 12.59 5.57
CA VAL A 239 -15.63 11.86 5.36
C VAL A 239 -15.43 10.76 4.33
N ASN A 240 -15.72 9.51 4.70
CA ASN A 240 -15.57 8.36 3.80
C ASN A 240 -14.20 8.29 3.09
N ALA A 241 -13.13 8.72 3.78
CA ALA A 241 -11.80 8.77 3.20
C ALA A 241 -11.24 7.40 2.80
N ARG A 242 -11.67 6.34 3.48
CA ARG A 242 -11.31 4.97 3.07
C ARG A 242 -12.00 4.59 1.76
N ARG A 243 -11.29 3.90 0.91
CA ARG A 243 -11.90 3.21 -0.22
C ARG A 243 -12.86 2.16 0.30
N LYS A 244 -14.03 2.04 -0.33
CA LYS A 244 -14.97 0.97 -0.02
C LYS A 244 -14.46 -0.34 -0.60
N ALA A 245 -14.44 -1.39 0.22
CA ALA A 245 -14.22 -2.73 -0.29
C ALA A 245 -15.42 -3.13 -1.19
N ILE A 246 -15.12 -3.66 -2.35
CA ILE A 246 -16.12 -4.16 -3.29
C ILE A 246 -16.09 -5.68 -3.24
N ASP A 247 -17.23 -6.28 -2.99
CA ASP A 247 -17.38 -7.72 -3.10
C ASP A 247 -17.27 -8.11 -4.59
N THR A 248 -16.35 -8.99 -4.89
CA THR A 248 -16.11 -9.49 -6.25
C THR A 248 -15.97 -10.99 -6.24
N ARG A 249 -16.33 -11.62 -7.34
CA ARG A 249 -16.14 -13.05 -7.53
C ARG A 249 -14.98 -13.30 -8.47
N ILE A 250 -14.09 -14.19 -8.04
CA ILE A 250 -12.91 -14.57 -8.81
C ILE A 250 -13.01 -16.07 -9.08
N ASP A 251 -13.47 -16.42 -10.28
CA ASP A 251 -13.56 -17.81 -10.72
C ASP A 251 -12.39 -18.09 -11.65
N GLY A 252 -11.70 -19.21 -11.45
CA GLY A 252 -10.54 -19.53 -12.28
C GLY A 252 -9.89 -20.87 -11.95
N VAL A 253 -8.76 -21.10 -12.60
CA VAL A 253 -7.91 -22.25 -12.37
C VAL A 253 -6.71 -21.80 -11.52
N TYR A 254 -6.49 -22.51 -10.43
CA TYR A 254 -5.48 -22.18 -9.44
C TYR A 254 -4.65 -23.38 -9.07
N MET A 255 -3.39 -23.14 -8.74
CA MET A 255 -2.50 -24.09 -8.06
C MET A 255 -2.56 -23.85 -6.57
N VAL A 256 -2.74 -24.89 -5.77
CA VAL A 256 -2.60 -24.81 -4.31
C VAL A 256 -1.12 -24.78 -3.96
N GLU A 257 -0.67 -23.73 -3.28
CA GLU A 257 0.74 -23.59 -2.85
C GLU A 257 0.95 -24.00 -1.41
N LYS A 258 -0.05 -23.74 -0.56
CA LYS A 258 0.04 -23.99 0.87
C LYS A 258 -1.34 -24.13 1.48
N VAL A 259 -1.48 -25.11 2.37
CA VAL A 259 -2.61 -25.23 3.30
C VAL A 259 -2.10 -24.98 4.72
N ASP A 260 -2.68 -24.02 5.42
CA ASP A 260 -2.37 -23.70 6.81
C ASP A 260 -3.58 -24.06 7.70
N ALA A 261 -3.41 -25.13 8.45
CA ALA A 261 -4.38 -25.65 9.39
C ALA A 261 -3.95 -25.42 10.86
N THR A 262 -3.15 -24.40 11.12
CA THR A 262 -2.63 -24.10 12.47
C THR A 262 -3.75 -23.63 13.40
N ASP A 263 -4.76 -22.97 12.86
CA ASP A 263 -5.98 -22.58 13.58
C ASP A 263 -7.04 -23.69 13.38
N PRO A 264 -7.55 -24.29 14.46
CA PRO A 264 -8.54 -25.37 14.34
C PRO A 264 -9.87 -24.93 13.71
N ASP A 265 -10.20 -23.65 13.84
CA ASP A 265 -11.48 -23.10 13.37
C ASP A 265 -11.39 -22.43 11.99
N VAL A 266 -10.17 -22.17 11.48
CA VAL A 266 -9.96 -21.44 10.24
C VAL A 266 -8.84 -22.06 9.40
N PHE A 267 -9.21 -22.65 8.29
CA PHE A 267 -8.23 -23.13 7.30
C PHE A 267 -7.88 -22.00 6.33
N LYS A 268 -6.60 -21.74 6.15
CA LYS A 268 -6.10 -20.81 5.12
C LYS A 268 -5.45 -21.60 3.98
N VAL A 269 -5.88 -21.31 2.76
CA VAL A 269 -5.33 -21.92 1.55
C VAL A 269 -4.74 -20.83 0.68
N THR A 270 -3.44 -20.88 0.46
CA THR A 270 -2.74 -20.00 -0.48
C THR A 270 -2.77 -20.62 -1.87
N VAL A 271 -3.31 -19.90 -2.82
CA VAL A 271 -3.47 -20.35 -4.20
C VAL A 271 -2.82 -19.38 -5.18
N ARG A 272 -2.27 -19.91 -6.27
CA ARG A 272 -1.72 -19.12 -7.38
C ARG A 272 -2.59 -19.30 -8.62
N SER A 273 -3.04 -18.20 -9.20
CA SER A 273 -3.74 -18.21 -10.47
C SER A 273 -2.83 -18.71 -11.59
N THR A 274 -3.27 -19.69 -12.35
CA THR A 274 -2.53 -20.21 -13.53
C THR A 274 -2.55 -19.24 -14.70
N HIS A 275 -3.45 -18.26 -14.69
CA HIS A 275 -3.61 -17.28 -15.76
C HIS A 275 -2.85 -15.97 -15.47
N THR A 276 -3.03 -15.40 -14.28
CA THR A 276 -2.45 -14.11 -13.90
C THR A 276 -1.16 -14.24 -13.09
N ASN A 277 -0.83 -15.43 -12.61
CA ASN A 277 0.26 -15.71 -11.67
C ASN A 277 0.12 -15.01 -10.30
N GLU A 278 -1.04 -14.42 -10.03
CA GLU A 278 -1.37 -13.75 -8.78
C GLU A 278 -1.52 -14.78 -7.66
N VAL A 279 -0.95 -14.47 -6.49
CA VAL A 279 -1.05 -15.32 -5.29
C VAL A 279 -2.12 -14.75 -4.37
N ILE A 280 -3.06 -15.58 -3.94
CA ILE A 280 -4.19 -15.19 -3.12
C ILE A 280 -4.24 -16.08 -1.89
N SER A 281 -4.28 -15.46 -0.69
CA SER A 281 -4.54 -16.18 0.56
C SER A 281 -6.05 -16.20 0.81
N CYS A 282 -6.63 -17.39 0.80
CA CYS A 282 -8.05 -17.62 0.94
C CYS A 282 -8.36 -18.27 2.29
N ILE A 283 -9.50 -17.89 2.87
CA ILE A 283 -10.09 -18.58 4.02
C ILE A 283 -11.01 -19.67 3.47
N VAL A 284 -11.00 -20.83 4.11
CA VAL A 284 -11.95 -21.92 3.89
C VAL A 284 -12.77 -22.08 5.15
N GLN A 285 -14.08 -21.92 5.05
CA GLN A 285 -14.98 -22.03 6.21
C GLN A 285 -15.26 -23.50 6.54
N ASP A 286 -15.48 -23.81 7.82
CA ASP A 286 -15.77 -25.16 8.30
C ASP A 286 -16.94 -25.84 7.57
N VAL A 287 -18.02 -25.10 7.33
CA VAL A 287 -19.19 -25.60 6.58
C VAL A 287 -18.80 -26.11 5.18
N PHE A 288 -17.80 -25.51 4.57
CA PHE A 288 -17.28 -25.95 3.26
C PHE A 288 -16.48 -27.25 3.37
N LEU A 289 -15.78 -27.46 4.49
CA LEU A 289 -14.98 -28.65 4.77
C LEU A 289 -15.80 -29.84 5.28
N ASP A 290 -17.00 -29.60 5.77
CA ASP A 290 -17.94 -30.67 6.18
C ASP A 290 -18.35 -31.57 4.99
N GLU A 291 -18.27 -31.06 3.77
CA GLU A 291 -18.29 -31.89 2.57
C GLU A 291 -16.94 -32.58 2.40
N ALA A 292 -16.83 -33.85 2.80
CA ALA A 292 -15.59 -34.65 2.75
C ALA A 292 -14.90 -34.59 1.37
N GLU A 293 -15.66 -34.48 0.31
CA GLU A 293 -15.18 -34.35 -1.06
C GLU A 293 -14.36 -33.07 -1.30
N ASN A 294 -14.78 -31.93 -0.75
CA ASN A 294 -14.08 -30.65 -0.93
C ASN A 294 -12.69 -30.67 -0.26
N LYS A 295 -12.60 -31.27 0.92
CA LYS A 295 -11.34 -31.45 1.64
C LYS A 295 -10.36 -32.33 0.86
N GLU A 296 -10.84 -33.47 0.35
CA GLU A 296 -10.02 -34.39 -0.44
C GLU A 296 -9.52 -33.73 -1.73
N ILE A 297 -10.33 -32.94 -2.41
CA ILE A 297 -9.95 -32.23 -3.64
C ILE A 297 -8.83 -31.21 -3.34
N ILE A 298 -8.94 -30.43 -2.26
CA ILE A 298 -7.91 -29.46 -1.87
C ILE A 298 -6.62 -30.17 -1.50
N GLN A 299 -6.68 -31.26 -0.71
CA GLN A 299 -5.53 -32.07 -0.35
C GLN A 299 -4.82 -32.63 -1.58
N GLN A 300 -5.54 -33.21 -2.52
CA GLN A 300 -4.97 -33.69 -3.77
C GLN A 300 -4.33 -32.56 -4.59
N GLY A 301 -4.99 -31.38 -4.64
CA GLY A 301 -4.44 -30.21 -5.32
C GLY A 301 -3.09 -29.77 -4.74
N GLU A 302 -2.92 -29.84 -3.43
CA GLU A 302 -1.66 -29.49 -2.75
C GLU A 302 -0.58 -30.57 -2.96
N TRP A 303 -0.88 -31.85 -2.63
CA TRP A 303 0.11 -32.93 -2.66
C TRP A 303 0.51 -33.36 -4.07
N ASP A 304 -0.46 -33.51 -4.95
CA ASP A 304 -0.24 -33.98 -6.33
C ASP A 304 0.10 -32.82 -7.27
N ARG A 305 0.05 -31.56 -6.76
CA ARG A 305 0.25 -30.33 -7.54
C ARG A 305 -0.64 -30.26 -8.78
N ILE A 306 -1.91 -30.61 -8.60
CA ILE A 306 -2.90 -30.59 -9.65
C ILE A 306 -3.63 -29.23 -9.64
N PRO A 307 -3.81 -28.57 -10.79
CA PRO A 307 -4.61 -27.35 -10.85
C PRO A 307 -6.07 -27.64 -10.54
N LEU A 308 -6.68 -26.79 -9.71
CA LEU A 308 -8.06 -26.87 -9.31
C LEU A 308 -8.86 -25.70 -9.88
N LYS A 309 -10.11 -25.94 -10.22
CA LYS A 309 -11.04 -24.88 -10.56
C LYS A 309 -11.70 -24.39 -9.27
N LEU A 310 -11.41 -23.14 -8.90
CA LEU A 310 -11.93 -22.52 -7.69
C LEU A 310 -12.89 -21.38 -8.03
N SER A 311 -13.95 -21.27 -7.22
CA SER A 311 -14.76 -20.07 -7.13
C SER A 311 -14.48 -19.39 -5.79
N ILE A 312 -14.06 -18.13 -5.85
CA ILE A 312 -13.60 -17.38 -4.69
C ILE A 312 -14.41 -16.09 -4.57
N ASN A 313 -15.07 -15.90 -3.44
CA ASN A 313 -15.61 -14.60 -3.06
C ASN A 313 -14.49 -13.77 -2.44
N ALA A 314 -14.16 -12.66 -3.07
CA ALA A 314 -13.12 -11.77 -2.62
C ALA A 314 -13.67 -10.38 -2.33
N LYS A 315 -13.06 -9.69 -1.37
CA LYS A 315 -13.23 -8.25 -1.17
C LYS A 315 -12.01 -7.56 -1.74
N LYS A 316 -12.24 -6.66 -2.68
CA LYS A 316 -11.20 -5.84 -3.30
C LYS A 316 -11.31 -4.39 -2.83
N ILE A 317 -10.15 -3.79 -2.56
CA ILE A 317 -9.99 -2.34 -2.42
C ILE A 317 -9.02 -1.93 -3.52
N GLY A 318 -9.52 -1.24 -4.57
CA GLY A 318 -8.73 -1.02 -5.79
C GLY A 318 -8.40 -2.34 -6.49
N GLU A 319 -7.12 -2.60 -6.71
CA GLU A 319 -6.64 -3.85 -7.31
C GLU A 319 -6.29 -4.92 -6.27
N SER A 320 -6.17 -4.56 -4.98
CA SER A 320 -5.77 -5.51 -3.93
C SER A 320 -6.94 -6.30 -3.36
N ILE A 321 -6.71 -7.59 -3.20
CA ILE A 321 -7.62 -8.49 -2.49
C ILE A 321 -7.33 -8.37 -0.99
N THR A 322 -8.30 -7.85 -0.24
CA THR A 322 -8.20 -7.66 1.22
C THR A 322 -8.71 -8.85 2.01
N SER A 323 -9.61 -9.62 1.45
CA SER A 323 -10.03 -10.92 1.97
C SER A 323 -10.55 -11.79 0.84
N ALA A 324 -10.37 -13.08 0.95
CA ALA A 324 -10.86 -14.05 -0.03
C ALA A 324 -11.37 -15.31 0.70
N VAL A 325 -12.48 -15.84 0.23
CA VAL A 325 -13.12 -17.05 0.77
C VAL A 325 -13.39 -18.02 -0.38
N ILE A 326 -12.88 -19.23 -0.31
CA ILE A 326 -13.20 -20.28 -1.27
C ILE A 326 -14.63 -20.76 -0.99
N ILE A 327 -15.48 -20.68 -2.00
CA ILE A 327 -16.89 -21.09 -1.93
C ILE A 327 -17.20 -22.33 -2.75
N LYS A 328 -16.31 -22.72 -3.67
CA LYS A 328 -16.44 -23.93 -4.49
C LYS A 328 -15.09 -24.41 -4.96
N VAL A 329 -14.91 -25.72 -4.95
CA VAL A 329 -13.75 -26.40 -5.53
C VAL A 329 -14.22 -27.50 -6.48
N GLU A 330 -13.58 -27.62 -7.63
CA GLU A 330 -13.85 -28.65 -8.62
C GLU A 330 -12.53 -29.16 -9.20
N LYS A 331 -12.45 -30.47 -9.45
CA LYS A 331 -11.36 -31.04 -10.25
C LYS A 331 -11.54 -30.66 -11.71
N ILE A 332 -10.43 -30.36 -12.36
CA ILE A 332 -10.46 -30.15 -13.81
C ILE A 332 -10.55 -31.55 -14.46
N PRO A 333 -11.56 -31.81 -15.30
CA PRO A 333 -11.64 -33.10 -15.97
C PRO A 333 -10.39 -33.32 -16.83
N GLU A 334 -9.73 -34.45 -16.66
CA GLU A 334 -8.64 -34.84 -17.56
C GLU A 334 -9.14 -34.86 -18.99
N LYS A 335 -8.47 -34.12 -19.88
CA LYS A 335 -8.68 -34.31 -21.31
C LYS A 335 -8.32 -35.77 -21.63
N LYS A 336 -9.30 -36.62 -21.92
CA LYS A 336 -9.05 -37.89 -22.55
C LYS A 336 -8.25 -37.60 -23.82
N SER A 337 -7.00 -38.01 -23.85
CA SER A 337 -6.25 -38.10 -25.10
C SER A 337 -7.00 -39.07 -25.99
N GLU A 338 -7.63 -38.53 -27.00
CA GLU A 338 -8.08 -39.37 -28.14
C GLU A 338 -6.81 -39.93 -28.80
N GLU A 339 -6.67 -41.26 -28.68
CA GLU A 339 -5.72 -42.05 -29.44
C GLU A 339 -6.08 -42.03 -30.94
#